data_f95b6b373047098a09cb9790df978107
#
_entry.id   f95b6b373047098a09cb9790df978107
#
_cell.length_a   1.000
_cell.length_b   1.000
_cell.length_c   1.000
_cell.angle_alpha   90.00
_cell.angle_beta   90.00
_cell.angle_gamma   90.00
#
_symmetry.space_group_name_H-M   'P 1'
#
loop_
_entity.id
_entity.type
_entity.pdbx_description
1 polymer ?
#
loop_
_entity_poly.entity_id
_entity_poly.type
_entity_poly.pdbx_seq_one_letter_code
_entity_poly.pdbx_strand_id
1 'polypeptide(L)'
;MMDFIGKLSGFVGKNLMYIVFLVVIWAYFMPNAFLWAVPHTVLLLGVIMFGMGMTLHARDFKLIVQRPKEVLIGCTAHYTIMPLLAYALVLAFEMPPEIAVGMILLGSCPSGTASNVMGFLAKADVPLSVSITTCSTLLAPIMMPFIVWGLAGQWVEVSFMAMAMTVMKVILVPLVLGLLTHRLMGEKHIASLSKVLVLVSAFGVLVIVGGVIAINGAKILDMGIFIILMVLLHNLGGFLIGYFVTGKLGLGKKQQHSVTLEVGMQNDALAISLVSVFFAPAVAIPAAVGAAIHQVTGSILAGIFARHMDAHEAKEKAKAQAETLMEAVPGSH
;
A
#
# COMPACT_ATOMS: atom_id res chain seq x y z
N MET A 1 -9.75 26.88 12.45
CA MET A 1 -10.21 25.82 11.50
C MET A 1 -9.06 24.95 11.04
N MET A 2 -8.00 25.48 10.43
CA MET A 2 -6.85 24.67 9.92
C MET A 2 -6.10 23.88 10.99
N ASP A 3 -5.98 24.40 12.22
CA ASP A 3 -5.36 23.67 13.33
C ASP A 3 -6.20 22.46 13.76
N PHE A 4 -7.52 22.62 13.82
CA PHE A 4 -8.45 21.52 14.07
C PHE A 4 -8.37 20.43 13.00
N ILE A 5 -8.36 20.81 11.71
CA ILE A 5 -8.20 19.87 10.59
C ILE A 5 -6.87 19.13 10.70
N GLY A 6 -5.78 19.83 11.08
CA GLY A 6 -4.48 19.21 11.28
C GLY A 6 -4.45 18.19 12.42
N LYS A 7 -5.11 18.50 13.56
CA LYS A 7 -5.25 17.57 14.69
C LYS A 7 -6.10 16.36 14.30
N LEU A 8 -7.21 16.58 13.59
CA LEU A 8 -8.08 15.52 13.11
C LEU A 8 -7.39 14.61 12.10
N SER A 9 -6.67 15.18 11.13
CA SER A 9 -5.88 14.42 10.14
C SER A 9 -4.80 13.57 10.83
N GLY A 10 -4.09 14.14 11.82
CA GLY A 10 -3.11 13.40 12.61
C GLY A 10 -3.75 12.30 13.46
N PHE A 11 -4.93 12.53 14.03
CA PHE A 11 -5.68 11.53 14.77
C PHE A 11 -6.14 10.38 13.86
N VAL A 12 -6.76 10.70 12.71
CA VAL A 12 -7.22 9.71 11.73
C VAL A 12 -6.04 8.88 11.22
N GLY A 13 -4.93 9.52 10.84
CA GLY A 13 -3.75 8.80 10.34
C GLY A 13 -3.15 7.82 11.38
N LYS A 14 -3.09 8.22 12.66
CA LYS A 14 -2.58 7.36 13.73
C LYS A 14 -3.54 6.22 14.11
N ASN A 15 -4.84 6.42 13.95
CA ASN A 15 -5.87 5.49 14.41
C ASN A 15 -6.60 4.81 13.25
N LEU A 16 -6.10 4.92 12.01
CA LEU A 16 -6.76 4.41 10.81
C LEU A 16 -7.11 2.93 10.93
N MET A 17 -6.23 2.14 11.54
CA MET A 17 -6.46 0.73 11.84
C MET A 17 -7.76 0.51 12.63
N TYR A 18 -7.93 1.20 13.76
CA TYR A 18 -9.13 1.07 14.60
C TYR A 18 -10.38 1.56 13.88
N ILE A 19 -10.25 2.64 13.09
CA ILE A 19 -11.36 3.21 12.33
C ILE A 19 -11.81 2.24 11.24
N VAL A 20 -10.89 1.57 10.53
CA VAL A 20 -11.22 0.52 9.54
C VAL A 20 -11.99 -0.61 10.20
N PHE A 21 -11.55 -1.12 11.36
CA PHE A 21 -12.26 -2.16 12.09
C PHE A 21 -13.69 -1.74 12.49
N LEU A 22 -13.85 -0.53 13.01
CA LEU A 22 -15.17 0.00 13.38
C LEU A 22 -16.07 0.13 12.15
N VAL A 23 -15.53 0.57 11.01
CA VAL A 23 -16.30 0.68 9.76
C VAL A 23 -16.69 -0.70 9.23
N VAL A 24 -15.80 -1.70 9.28
CA VAL A 24 -16.11 -3.08 8.89
C VAL A 24 -17.27 -3.64 9.73
N ILE A 25 -17.21 -3.47 11.07
CA ILE A 25 -18.28 -3.90 11.97
C ILE A 25 -19.57 -3.13 11.64
N TRP A 26 -19.50 -1.82 11.49
CA TRP A 26 -20.68 -0.99 11.18
C TRP A 26 -21.30 -1.37 9.83
N ALA A 27 -20.49 -1.54 8.78
CA ALA A 27 -20.97 -1.92 7.45
C ALA A 27 -21.62 -3.32 7.44
N TYR A 28 -21.11 -4.24 8.27
CA TYR A 28 -21.69 -5.57 8.43
C TYR A 28 -23.09 -5.52 9.06
N PHE A 29 -23.28 -4.78 10.16
CA PHE A 29 -24.57 -4.70 10.86
C PHE A 29 -25.55 -3.71 10.23
N MET A 30 -25.06 -2.69 9.53
CA MET A 30 -25.88 -1.65 8.88
C MET A 30 -25.48 -1.45 7.41
N PRO A 31 -25.65 -2.45 6.54
CA PRO A 31 -25.18 -2.41 5.17
C PRO A 31 -25.72 -1.23 4.36
N ASN A 32 -26.99 -0.84 4.62
CA ASN A 32 -27.62 0.29 3.91
C ASN A 32 -26.86 1.61 4.04
N ALA A 33 -26.08 1.79 5.12
CA ALA A 33 -25.25 2.98 5.31
C ALA A 33 -24.11 3.09 4.28
N PHE A 34 -23.71 1.97 3.64
CA PHE A 34 -22.56 1.90 2.73
C PHE A 34 -22.93 1.49 1.29
N LEU A 35 -24.15 0.99 1.02
CA LEU A 35 -24.53 0.54 -0.33
C LEU A 35 -24.43 1.64 -1.38
N TRP A 36 -24.63 2.89 -1.01
CA TRP A 36 -24.47 4.02 -1.92
C TRP A 36 -23.04 4.17 -2.46
N ALA A 37 -22.04 3.69 -1.74
CA ALA A 37 -20.64 3.79 -2.15
C ALA A 37 -20.30 2.86 -3.30
N VAL A 38 -20.99 1.73 -3.41
CA VAL A 38 -20.70 0.65 -4.38
C VAL A 38 -20.67 1.17 -5.83
N PRO A 39 -21.68 1.89 -6.34
CA PRO A 39 -21.63 2.43 -7.70
C PRO A 39 -20.65 3.60 -7.85
N HIS A 40 -20.10 4.13 -6.76
CA HIS A 40 -19.19 5.28 -6.77
C HIS A 40 -17.72 4.92 -6.49
N THR A 41 -17.39 3.63 -6.36
CA THR A 41 -16.03 3.17 -6.00
C THR A 41 -14.96 3.71 -6.95
N VAL A 42 -15.21 3.73 -8.26
CA VAL A 42 -14.27 4.29 -9.26
C VAL A 42 -14.07 5.80 -9.07
N LEU A 43 -15.15 6.54 -8.81
CA LEU A 43 -15.06 7.98 -8.54
C LEU A 43 -14.30 8.25 -7.23
N LEU A 44 -14.61 7.52 -6.17
CA LEU A 44 -13.93 7.64 -4.88
C LEU A 44 -12.43 7.34 -5.00
N LEU A 45 -12.07 6.28 -5.76
CA LEU A 45 -10.67 6.00 -6.06
C LEU A 45 -10.03 7.16 -6.85
N GLY A 46 -10.73 7.71 -7.85
CA GLY A 46 -10.24 8.87 -8.60
C GLY A 46 -9.92 10.05 -7.69
N VAL A 47 -10.77 10.34 -6.70
CA VAL A 47 -10.53 11.38 -5.69
C VAL A 47 -9.31 11.06 -4.83
N ILE A 48 -9.15 9.80 -4.41
CA ILE A 48 -7.97 9.34 -3.65
C ILE A 48 -6.69 9.53 -4.49
N MET A 49 -6.70 9.09 -5.75
CA MET A 49 -5.55 9.20 -6.66
C MET A 49 -5.21 10.66 -7.00
N PHE A 50 -6.23 11.51 -7.16
CA PHE A 50 -6.04 12.96 -7.32
C PHE A 50 -5.35 13.54 -6.08
N GLY A 51 -5.83 13.20 -4.87
CA GLY A 51 -5.21 13.58 -3.60
C GLY A 51 -3.76 13.13 -3.50
N MET A 52 -3.46 11.88 -3.90
CA MET A 52 -2.09 11.37 -3.98
C MET A 52 -1.25 12.22 -4.95
N GLY A 53 -1.75 12.50 -6.15
CA GLY A 53 -1.07 13.35 -7.12
C GLY A 53 -0.75 14.74 -6.59
N MET A 54 -1.66 15.33 -5.80
CA MET A 54 -1.43 16.63 -5.15
C MET A 54 -0.35 16.61 -4.07
N THR A 55 -0.02 15.46 -3.50
CA THR A 55 1.05 15.32 -2.50
C THR A 55 2.41 14.99 -3.11
N LEU A 56 2.47 14.59 -4.38
CA LEU A 56 3.72 14.29 -5.09
C LEU A 56 4.48 15.57 -5.44
N HIS A 57 5.80 15.51 -5.30
CA HIS A 57 6.71 16.60 -5.62
C HIS A 57 7.63 16.22 -6.79
N ALA A 58 8.08 17.20 -7.54
CA ALA A 58 9.06 16.98 -8.62
C ALA A 58 10.35 16.28 -8.14
N ARG A 59 10.73 16.48 -6.87
CA ARG A 59 11.87 15.80 -6.23
C ARG A 59 11.69 14.29 -6.14
N ASP A 60 10.45 13.80 -6.03
CA ASP A 60 10.16 12.35 -5.90
C ASP A 60 10.50 11.65 -7.21
N PHE A 61 10.18 12.26 -8.35
CA PHE A 61 10.58 11.77 -9.67
C PHE A 61 12.10 11.85 -9.90
N LYS A 62 12.75 12.91 -9.38
CA LYS A 62 14.19 13.04 -9.43
C LYS A 62 14.89 11.91 -8.66
N LEU A 63 14.35 11.51 -7.51
CA LEU A 63 14.88 10.41 -6.71
C LEU A 63 14.80 9.07 -7.43
N ILE A 64 13.75 8.81 -8.22
CA ILE A 64 13.65 7.60 -9.06
C ILE A 64 14.85 7.53 -10.02
N VAL A 65 15.21 8.67 -10.64
CA VAL A 65 16.34 8.73 -11.58
C VAL A 65 17.70 8.69 -10.88
N GLN A 66 17.80 9.25 -9.67
CA GLN A 66 19.06 9.30 -8.91
C GLN A 66 19.38 7.96 -8.21
N ARG A 67 18.38 7.16 -7.90
CA ARG A 67 18.51 5.88 -7.17
C ARG A 67 17.84 4.73 -7.93
N PRO A 68 18.17 4.54 -9.23
CA PRO A 68 17.44 3.61 -10.10
C PRO A 68 17.57 2.16 -9.63
N LYS A 69 18.72 1.78 -9.06
CA LYS A 69 18.97 0.42 -8.58
C LYS A 69 17.98 0.04 -7.46
N GLU A 70 17.86 0.86 -6.43
CA GLU A 70 17.02 0.59 -5.27
C GLU A 70 15.53 0.62 -5.64
N VAL A 71 15.12 1.57 -6.49
CA VAL A 71 13.74 1.65 -6.98
C VAL A 71 13.41 0.45 -7.86
N LEU A 72 14.31 0.05 -8.75
CA LEU A 72 14.12 -1.13 -9.60
C LEU A 72 14.02 -2.40 -8.77
N ILE A 73 14.88 -2.58 -7.75
CA ILE A 73 14.79 -3.70 -6.82
C ILE A 73 13.43 -3.71 -6.12
N GLY A 74 12.98 -2.56 -5.61
CA GLY A 74 11.71 -2.45 -4.92
C GLY A 74 10.51 -2.77 -5.82
N CYS A 75 10.42 -2.19 -6.99
CA CYS A 75 9.33 -2.44 -7.95
C CYS A 75 9.35 -3.88 -8.47
N THR A 76 10.53 -4.43 -8.79
CA THR A 76 10.66 -5.82 -9.26
C THR A 76 10.28 -6.80 -8.16
N ALA A 77 10.77 -6.58 -6.93
CA ALA A 77 10.40 -7.41 -5.78
C ALA A 77 8.89 -7.39 -5.55
N HIS A 78 8.28 -6.20 -5.58
CA HIS A 78 6.85 -6.03 -5.39
C HIS A 78 6.03 -6.79 -6.45
N TYR A 79 6.26 -6.51 -7.74
CA TYR A 79 5.51 -7.11 -8.84
C TYR A 79 5.88 -8.57 -9.16
N THR A 80 6.86 -9.13 -8.46
CA THR A 80 7.23 -10.55 -8.56
C THR A 80 6.76 -11.33 -7.34
N ILE A 81 7.13 -10.88 -6.14
CA ILE A 81 6.86 -11.62 -4.89
C ILE A 81 5.36 -11.71 -4.64
N MET A 82 4.65 -10.58 -4.67
CA MET A 82 3.26 -10.54 -4.26
C MET A 82 2.32 -11.30 -5.21
N PRO A 83 2.41 -11.13 -6.54
CA PRO A 83 1.58 -11.91 -7.44
C PRO A 83 1.87 -13.42 -7.39
N LEU A 84 3.15 -13.81 -7.36
CA LEU A 84 3.52 -15.23 -7.33
C LEU A 84 3.15 -15.88 -6.00
N LEU A 85 3.27 -15.16 -4.90
CA LEU A 85 2.83 -15.64 -3.58
C LEU A 85 1.31 -15.80 -3.53
N ALA A 86 0.55 -14.81 -4.07
CA ALA A 86 -0.91 -14.94 -4.21
C ALA A 86 -1.28 -16.18 -5.03
N TYR A 87 -0.64 -16.37 -6.18
CA TYR A 87 -0.88 -17.51 -7.04
C TYR A 87 -0.54 -18.85 -6.37
N ALA A 88 0.60 -18.91 -5.67
CA ALA A 88 1.01 -20.10 -4.91
C ALA A 88 0.01 -20.45 -3.81
N LEU A 89 -0.49 -19.46 -3.06
CA LEU A 89 -1.52 -19.67 -2.04
C LEU A 89 -2.85 -20.14 -2.66
N VAL A 90 -3.24 -19.53 -3.78
CA VAL A 90 -4.46 -19.92 -4.51
C VAL A 90 -4.42 -21.39 -4.90
N LEU A 91 -3.29 -21.87 -5.45
CA LEU A 91 -3.13 -23.26 -5.86
C LEU A 91 -2.99 -24.21 -4.66
N ALA A 92 -2.21 -23.83 -3.65
CA ALA A 92 -1.95 -24.66 -2.48
C ALA A 92 -3.21 -24.91 -1.62
N PHE A 93 -4.13 -23.95 -1.60
CA PHE A 93 -5.35 -24.02 -0.79
C PHE A 93 -6.62 -24.22 -1.64
N GLU A 94 -6.48 -24.51 -2.93
CA GLU A 94 -7.61 -24.77 -3.86
C GLU A 94 -8.74 -23.76 -3.73
N MET A 95 -8.37 -22.46 -3.74
CA MET A 95 -9.34 -21.39 -3.47
C MET A 95 -10.48 -21.37 -4.49
N PRO A 96 -11.72 -21.06 -4.05
CA PRO A 96 -12.83 -20.85 -4.98
C PRO A 96 -12.48 -19.80 -6.04
N PRO A 97 -12.97 -19.94 -7.29
CA PRO A 97 -12.57 -19.09 -8.43
C PRO A 97 -12.63 -17.58 -8.17
N GLU A 98 -13.69 -17.10 -7.52
CA GLU A 98 -13.85 -15.67 -7.22
C GLU A 98 -12.80 -15.18 -6.21
N ILE A 99 -12.50 -15.99 -5.19
CA ILE A 99 -11.47 -15.65 -4.19
C ILE A 99 -10.07 -15.76 -4.79
N ALA A 100 -9.83 -16.76 -5.64
CA ALA A 100 -8.59 -16.93 -6.38
C ALA A 100 -8.26 -15.69 -7.24
N VAL A 101 -9.22 -15.25 -8.04
CA VAL A 101 -9.10 -14.02 -8.85
C VAL A 101 -8.87 -12.81 -7.96
N GLY A 102 -9.59 -12.70 -6.85
CA GLY A 102 -9.44 -11.61 -5.89
C GLY A 102 -8.06 -11.55 -5.24
N MET A 103 -7.50 -12.70 -4.86
CA MET A 103 -6.15 -12.79 -4.29
C MET A 103 -5.08 -12.41 -5.31
N ILE A 104 -5.19 -12.90 -6.55
CA ILE A 104 -4.25 -12.55 -7.63
C ILE A 104 -4.37 -11.07 -7.98
N LEU A 105 -5.57 -10.53 -8.07
CA LEU A 105 -5.80 -9.10 -8.32
C LEU A 105 -5.18 -8.24 -7.21
N LEU A 106 -5.39 -8.61 -5.94
CA LEU A 106 -4.79 -7.94 -4.79
C LEU A 106 -3.25 -7.97 -4.87
N GLY A 107 -2.65 -9.14 -5.11
CA GLY A 107 -1.21 -9.30 -5.26
C GLY A 107 -0.62 -8.56 -6.48
N SER A 108 -1.45 -8.27 -7.49
CA SER A 108 -1.04 -7.54 -8.70
C SER A 108 -1.13 -6.03 -8.56
N CYS A 109 -1.78 -5.52 -7.51
CA CYS A 109 -1.90 -4.08 -7.27
C CYS A 109 -0.53 -3.44 -6.99
N PRO A 110 -0.34 -2.16 -7.32
CA PRO A 110 0.86 -1.44 -6.89
C PRO A 110 0.88 -1.27 -5.36
N SER A 111 2.02 -0.86 -4.84
CA SER A 111 2.18 -0.57 -3.42
C SER A 111 1.17 0.48 -2.92
N GLY A 112 0.64 0.28 -1.73
CA GLY A 112 -0.33 1.16 -1.11
C GLY A 112 0.32 2.39 -0.47
N THR A 113 -0.30 3.57 -0.57
CA THR A 113 0.23 4.81 0.02
C THR A 113 0.41 4.74 1.54
N ALA A 114 -0.25 3.81 2.21
CA ALA A 114 -0.09 3.58 3.65
C ALA A 114 1.32 3.09 4.01
N SER A 115 2.02 2.40 3.09
CA SER A 115 3.41 1.96 3.29
C SER A 115 4.36 3.12 3.57
N ASN A 116 4.15 4.29 2.94
CA ASN A 116 4.94 5.49 3.18
C ASN A 116 4.83 5.98 4.63
N VAL A 117 3.63 5.93 5.20
CA VAL A 117 3.39 6.30 6.61
C VAL A 117 4.06 5.28 7.53
N MET A 118 3.94 3.99 7.21
CA MET A 118 4.62 2.94 7.97
C MET A 118 6.14 3.05 7.86
N GLY A 119 6.67 3.40 6.67
CA GLY A 119 8.09 3.68 6.45
C GLY A 119 8.60 4.83 7.32
N PHE A 120 7.82 5.90 7.45
CA PHE A 120 8.14 7.01 8.36
C PHE A 120 8.17 6.55 9.83
N LEU A 121 7.15 5.81 10.27
CA LEU A 121 7.08 5.27 11.64
C LEU A 121 8.21 4.27 11.92
N ALA A 122 8.62 3.49 10.92
CA ALA A 122 9.71 2.53 10.98
C ALA A 122 11.11 3.16 11.00
N LYS A 123 11.24 4.49 10.87
CA LYS A 123 12.52 5.19 10.66
C LYS A 123 13.28 4.67 9.44
N ALA A 124 12.55 4.20 8.43
CA ALA A 124 13.07 3.68 7.19
C ALA A 124 13.47 4.82 6.22
N ASP A 125 13.86 4.47 5.00
CA ASP A 125 14.19 5.43 3.95
C ASP A 125 12.91 5.91 3.25
N VAL A 126 12.24 6.91 3.84
CA VAL A 126 10.97 7.45 3.34
C VAL A 126 11.05 7.96 1.89
N PRO A 127 12.10 8.69 1.47
CA PRO A 127 12.27 9.08 0.07
C PRO A 127 12.28 7.89 -0.89
N LEU A 128 12.92 6.79 -0.54
CA LEU A 128 12.90 5.56 -1.33
C LEU A 128 11.50 4.93 -1.35
N SER A 129 10.83 4.87 -0.20
CA SER A 129 9.45 4.37 -0.09
C SER A 129 8.52 5.11 -1.06
N VAL A 130 8.48 6.44 -1.00
CA VAL A 130 7.68 7.28 -1.90
C VAL A 130 8.04 7.05 -3.37
N SER A 131 9.33 6.89 -3.68
CA SER A 131 9.79 6.63 -5.05
C SER A 131 9.28 5.28 -5.58
N ILE A 132 9.30 4.22 -4.75
CA ILE A 132 8.79 2.89 -5.12
C ILE A 132 7.28 2.92 -5.30
N THR A 133 6.53 3.51 -4.34
CA THR A 133 5.08 3.67 -4.46
C THR A 133 4.71 4.43 -5.74
N THR A 134 5.40 5.53 -6.04
CA THR A 134 5.15 6.32 -7.25
C THR A 134 5.46 5.51 -8.50
N CYS A 135 6.62 4.87 -8.57
CA CYS A 135 7.04 4.08 -9.72
C CYS A 135 6.10 2.88 -9.96
N SER A 136 5.77 2.13 -8.91
CA SER A 136 4.83 1.01 -9.01
C SER A 136 3.45 1.46 -9.47
N THR A 137 2.94 2.58 -8.96
CA THR A 137 1.65 3.15 -9.38
C THR A 137 1.66 3.58 -10.85
N LEU A 138 2.76 4.17 -11.34
CA LEU A 138 2.90 4.53 -12.76
C LEU A 138 3.01 3.30 -13.67
N LEU A 139 3.57 2.20 -13.18
CA LEU A 139 3.66 0.93 -13.91
C LEU A 139 2.36 0.12 -13.86
N ALA A 140 1.46 0.40 -12.93
CA ALA A 140 0.24 -0.37 -12.69
C ALA A 140 -0.63 -0.59 -13.96
N PRO A 141 -0.82 0.40 -14.87
CA PRO A 141 -1.61 0.19 -16.09
C PRO A 141 -1.08 -0.92 -17.02
N ILE A 142 0.17 -1.28 -16.89
CA ILE A 142 0.80 -2.35 -17.68
C ILE A 142 0.93 -3.61 -16.84
N MET A 143 1.50 -3.48 -15.64
CA MET A 143 1.85 -4.63 -14.79
C MET A 143 0.64 -5.38 -14.28
N MET A 144 -0.39 -4.66 -13.78
CA MET A 144 -1.59 -5.32 -13.26
C MET A 144 -2.33 -6.14 -14.33
N PRO A 145 -2.70 -5.57 -15.49
CA PRO A 145 -3.40 -6.35 -16.51
C PRO A 145 -2.56 -7.53 -17.01
N PHE A 146 -1.25 -7.36 -17.15
CA PHE A 146 -0.34 -8.41 -17.57
C PHE A 146 -0.32 -9.59 -16.59
N ILE A 147 -0.20 -9.28 -15.30
CA ILE A 147 -0.16 -10.28 -14.24
C ILE A 147 -1.52 -10.98 -14.08
N VAL A 148 -2.61 -10.21 -14.04
CA VAL A 148 -3.96 -10.76 -13.91
C VAL A 148 -4.31 -11.63 -15.12
N TRP A 149 -4.02 -11.18 -16.33
CA TRP A 149 -4.20 -11.97 -17.54
C TRP A 149 -3.41 -13.28 -17.51
N GLY A 150 -2.14 -13.24 -17.09
CA GLY A 150 -1.27 -14.40 -17.05
C GLY A 150 -1.58 -15.39 -15.92
N LEU A 151 -1.93 -14.90 -14.73
CA LEU A 151 -2.10 -15.74 -13.55
C LEU A 151 -3.57 -16.07 -13.24
N ALA A 152 -4.52 -15.17 -13.52
CA ALA A 152 -5.94 -15.38 -13.23
C ALA A 152 -6.72 -15.90 -14.45
N GLY A 153 -6.13 -15.94 -15.65
CA GLY A 153 -6.79 -16.30 -16.89
C GLY A 153 -7.43 -17.69 -16.93
N GLN A 154 -7.02 -18.61 -16.06
CA GLN A 154 -7.67 -19.92 -15.95
C GLN A 154 -9.02 -19.89 -15.22
N TRP A 155 -9.34 -18.85 -14.46
CA TRP A 155 -10.61 -18.71 -13.72
C TRP A 155 -11.54 -17.65 -14.33
N VAL A 156 -10.99 -16.70 -15.10
CA VAL A 156 -11.76 -15.59 -15.67
C VAL A 156 -11.12 -15.08 -16.95
N GLU A 157 -11.95 -14.80 -17.97
CA GLU A 157 -11.47 -14.12 -19.16
C GLU A 157 -11.27 -12.63 -18.86
N VAL A 158 -10.03 -12.16 -18.97
CA VAL A 158 -9.68 -10.76 -18.79
C VAL A 158 -9.09 -10.20 -20.07
N SER A 159 -9.71 -9.15 -20.58
CA SER A 159 -9.12 -8.37 -21.66
C SER A 159 -8.00 -7.49 -21.11
N PHE A 160 -6.75 -7.84 -21.47
CA PHE A 160 -5.58 -7.03 -21.12
C PHE A 160 -5.78 -5.56 -21.47
N MET A 161 -6.19 -5.26 -22.70
CA MET A 161 -6.34 -3.90 -23.19
C MET A 161 -7.44 -3.12 -22.46
N ALA A 162 -8.60 -3.76 -22.22
CA ALA A 162 -9.69 -3.11 -21.49
C ALA A 162 -9.28 -2.77 -20.05
N MET A 163 -8.61 -3.70 -19.37
CA MET A 163 -8.11 -3.47 -18.02
C MET A 163 -7.00 -2.39 -18.01
N ALA A 164 -6.04 -2.45 -18.93
CA ALA A 164 -4.97 -1.45 -19.02
C ALA A 164 -5.52 -0.03 -19.22
N MET A 165 -6.46 0.12 -20.15
CA MET A 165 -7.11 1.41 -20.41
C MET A 165 -7.92 1.91 -19.20
N THR A 166 -8.57 1.01 -18.47
CA THR A 166 -9.32 1.38 -17.26
C THR A 166 -8.38 1.80 -16.13
N VAL A 167 -7.34 1.01 -15.87
CA VAL A 167 -6.33 1.35 -14.85
C VAL A 167 -5.65 2.69 -15.18
N MET A 168 -5.32 2.91 -16.45
CA MET A 168 -4.76 4.18 -16.92
C MET A 168 -5.70 5.36 -16.61
N LYS A 169 -6.98 5.25 -16.95
CA LYS A 169 -7.97 6.32 -16.72
C LYS A 169 -8.24 6.56 -15.24
N VAL A 170 -8.34 5.51 -14.45
CA VAL A 170 -8.74 5.59 -13.03
C VAL A 170 -7.58 5.98 -12.14
N ILE A 171 -6.34 5.69 -12.51
CA ILE A 171 -5.15 6.01 -11.73
C ILE A 171 -4.40 7.20 -12.33
N LEU A 172 -3.91 7.07 -13.58
CA LEU A 172 -2.98 8.07 -14.11
C LEU A 172 -3.64 9.40 -14.39
N VAL A 173 -4.86 9.43 -14.90
CA VAL A 173 -5.54 10.69 -15.19
C VAL A 173 -5.73 11.53 -13.91
N PRO A 174 -6.36 11.02 -12.83
CA PRO A 174 -6.50 11.82 -11.61
C PRO A 174 -5.15 12.12 -10.93
N LEU A 175 -4.18 11.19 -10.97
CA LEU A 175 -2.84 11.42 -10.42
C LEU A 175 -2.13 12.60 -11.12
N VAL A 176 -2.15 12.61 -12.46
CA VAL A 176 -1.55 13.68 -13.27
C VAL A 176 -2.29 15.00 -13.04
N LEU A 177 -3.61 14.99 -12.99
CA LEU A 177 -4.40 16.18 -12.68
C LEU A 177 -4.06 16.72 -11.28
N GLY A 178 -3.88 15.84 -10.29
CA GLY A 178 -3.43 16.22 -8.95
C GLY A 178 -2.04 16.87 -8.97
N LEU A 179 -1.08 16.27 -9.67
CA LEU A 179 0.27 16.79 -9.81
C LEU A 179 0.29 18.15 -10.53
N LEU A 180 -0.50 18.32 -11.58
CA LEU A 180 -0.64 19.60 -12.27
C LEU A 180 -1.25 20.67 -11.35
N THR A 181 -2.27 20.30 -10.57
CA THR A 181 -2.89 21.18 -9.59
C THR A 181 -1.88 21.61 -8.52
N HIS A 182 -1.07 20.68 -8.02
CA HIS A 182 0.03 20.98 -7.10
C HIS A 182 0.97 22.04 -7.69
N ARG A 183 1.41 21.84 -8.93
CA ARG A 183 2.33 22.76 -9.61
C ARG A 183 1.73 24.18 -9.80
N LEU A 184 0.42 24.27 -10.05
CA LEU A 184 -0.28 25.53 -10.24
C LEU A 184 -0.55 26.28 -8.93
N MET A 185 -0.87 25.56 -7.84
CA MET A 185 -1.22 26.16 -6.55
C MET A 185 0.00 26.58 -5.71
N GLY A 186 1.15 25.94 -5.91
CA GLY A 186 2.36 26.18 -5.15
C GLY A 186 2.35 25.61 -3.73
N GLU A 187 3.54 25.41 -3.18
CA GLU A 187 3.78 24.62 -1.93
C GLU A 187 3.02 25.15 -0.70
N LYS A 188 2.85 26.46 -0.53
CA LYS A 188 2.17 27.04 0.64
C LYS A 188 0.69 26.61 0.74
N HIS A 189 -0.01 26.58 -0.38
CA HIS A 189 -1.41 26.17 -0.42
C HIS A 189 -1.55 24.66 -0.28
N ILE A 190 -0.65 23.92 -0.90
CA ILE A 190 -0.61 22.44 -0.81
C ILE A 190 -0.36 21.97 0.63
N ALA A 191 0.57 22.58 1.37
CA ALA A 191 0.83 22.24 2.78
C ALA A 191 -0.41 22.36 3.69
N SER A 192 -1.31 23.29 3.39
CA SER A 192 -2.58 23.42 4.10
C SER A 192 -3.61 22.39 3.60
N LEU A 193 -3.67 22.20 2.28
CA LEU A 193 -4.64 21.31 1.65
C LEU A 193 -4.32 19.83 1.87
N SER A 194 -3.04 19.46 1.98
CA SER A 194 -2.60 18.07 2.25
C SER A 194 -3.26 17.46 3.48
N LYS A 195 -3.51 18.25 4.53
CA LYS A 195 -4.23 17.79 5.73
C LYS A 195 -5.68 17.40 5.43
N VAL A 196 -6.34 18.15 4.55
CA VAL A 196 -7.70 17.84 4.09
C VAL A 196 -7.68 16.60 3.19
N LEU A 197 -6.69 16.52 2.28
CA LEU A 197 -6.55 15.39 1.35
C LEU A 197 -6.35 14.05 2.08
N VAL A 198 -5.60 14.05 3.19
CA VAL A 198 -5.46 12.86 4.05
C VAL A 198 -6.83 12.40 4.58
N LEU A 199 -7.67 13.34 5.05
CA LEU A 199 -9.01 13.01 5.54
C LEU A 199 -9.92 12.51 4.42
N VAL A 200 -9.88 13.16 3.26
CA VAL A 200 -10.68 12.77 2.08
C VAL A 200 -10.26 11.38 1.59
N SER A 201 -8.97 11.11 1.52
CA SER A 201 -8.45 9.79 1.11
C SER A 201 -8.83 8.70 2.12
N ALA A 202 -8.67 8.97 3.43
CA ALA A 202 -9.08 8.04 4.48
C ALA A 202 -10.59 7.75 4.41
N PHE A 203 -11.41 8.78 4.27
CA PHE A 203 -12.87 8.62 4.11
C PHE A 203 -13.19 7.78 2.85
N GLY A 204 -12.57 8.08 1.71
CA GLY A 204 -12.76 7.32 0.48
C GLY A 204 -12.45 5.83 0.65
N VAL A 205 -11.31 5.49 1.26
CA VAL A 205 -10.93 4.10 1.54
C VAL A 205 -11.95 3.42 2.46
N LEU A 206 -12.32 4.08 3.57
CA LEU A 206 -13.26 3.53 4.55
C LEU A 206 -14.62 3.22 3.93
N VAL A 207 -15.12 4.13 3.09
CA VAL A 207 -16.42 3.98 2.42
C VAL A 207 -16.36 2.89 1.34
N ILE A 208 -15.27 2.81 0.57
CA ILE A 208 -15.04 1.73 -0.41
C ILE A 208 -15.03 0.36 0.28
N VAL A 209 -14.26 0.21 1.35
CA VAL A 209 -14.20 -1.04 2.15
C VAL A 209 -15.57 -1.38 2.73
N GLY A 210 -16.24 -0.40 3.34
CA GLY A 210 -17.59 -0.56 3.89
C GLY A 210 -18.59 -1.04 2.84
N GLY A 211 -18.53 -0.53 1.62
CA GLY A 211 -19.37 -0.97 0.49
C GLY A 211 -19.17 -2.45 0.14
N VAL A 212 -17.92 -2.93 0.11
CA VAL A 212 -17.62 -4.35 -0.14
C VAL A 212 -18.17 -5.24 0.97
N ILE A 213 -17.98 -4.84 2.24
CA ILE A 213 -18.52 -5.59 3.39
C ILE A 213 -20.04 -5.61 3.33
N ALA A 214 -20.68 -4.50 2.97
CA ALA A 214 -22.14 -4.39 2.89
C ALA A 214 -22.77 -5.36 1.88
N ILE A 215 -22.12 -5.58 0.72
CA ILE A 215 -22.64 -6.48 -0.33
C ILE A 215 -22.22 -7.94 -0.17
N ASN A 216 -21.16 -8.22 0.59
CA ASN A 216 -20.59 -9.57 0.72
C ASN A 216 -20.70 -10.14 2.13
N GLY A 217 -21.45 -9.53 3.03
CA GLY A 217 -21.50 -9.89 4.45
C GLY A 217 -21.75 -11.37 4.74
N ALA A 218 -22.69 -12.01 4.02
CA ALA A 218 -22.96 -13.44 4.16
C ALA A 218 -21.75 -14.31 3.76
N LYS A 219 -21.13 -14.07 2.60
CA LYS A 219 -19.94 -14.81 2.17
C LYS A 219 -18.74 -14.61 3.12
N ILE A 220 -18.62 -13.41 3.69
CA ILE A 220 -17.55 -13.11 4.65
C ILE A 220 -17.75 -13.90 5.94
N LEU A 221 -19.00 -14.14 6.40
CA LEU A 221 -19.26 -15.02 7.55
C LEU A 221 -18.86 -16.46 7.27
N ASP A 222 -19.26 -16.98 6.12
CA ASP A 222 -19.04 -18.39 5.77
C ASP A 222 -17.56 -18.73 5.56
N MET A 223 -16.79 -17.79 4.97
CA MET A 223 -15.40 -18.00 4.60
C MET A 223 -14.41 -17.10 5.34
N GLY A 224 -14.87 -16.25 6.27
CA GLY A 224 -14.08 -15.13 6.79
C GLY A 224 -12.76 -15.54 7.43
N ILE A 225 -12.75 -16.57 8.27
CA ILE A 225 -11.50 -17.05 8.89
C ILE A 225 -10.50 -17.53 7.83
N PHE A 226 -10.99 -18.29 6.84
CA PHE A 226 -10.13 -18.77 5.75
C PHE A 226 -9.52 -17.62 4.97
N ILE A 227 -10.34 -16.64 4.55
CA ILE A 227 -9.86 -15.49 3.78
C ILE A 227 -8.90 -14.63 4.60
N ILE A 228 -9.20 -14.39 5.88
CA ILE A 228 -8.32 -13.65 6.79
C ILE A 228 -6.96 -14.33 6.89
N LEU A 229 -6.92 -15.65 7.06
CA LEU A 229 -5.67 -16.41 7.11
C LEU A 229 -4.90 -16.33 5.79
N MET A 230 -5.58 -16.45 4.64
CA MET A 230 -4.93 -16.40 3.33
C MET A 230 -4.35 -15.01 3.05
N VAL A 231 -5.09 -13.94 3.32
CA VAL A 231 -4.60 -12.56 3.17
C VAL A 231 -3.48 -12.25 4.16
N LEU A 232 -3.57 -12.77 5.39
CA LEU A 232 -2.51 -12.63 6.39
C LEU A 232 -1.22 -13.35 5.96
N LEU A 233 -1.33 -14.59 5.46
CA LEU A 233 -0.18 -15.34 4.93
C LEU A 233 0.44 -14.64 3.73
N HIS A 234 -0.37 -14.10 2.82
CA HIS A 234 0.09 -13.32 1.68
C HIS A 234 0.86 -12.06 2.13
N ASN A 235 0.31 -11.30 3.05
CA ASN A 235 0.92 -10.09 3.55
C ASN A 235 2.22 -10.37 4.35
N LEU A 236 2.17 -11.28 5.33
CA LEU A 236 3.35 -11.66 6.13
C LEU A 236 4.43 -12.33 5.28
N GLY A 237 4.03 -13.19 4.34
CA GLY A 237 4.92 -13.79 3.36
C GLY A 237 5.62 -12.75 2.49
N GLY A 238 4.87 -11.74 2.03
CA GLY A 238 5.41 -10.61 1.29
C GLY A 238 6.46 -9.83 2.08
N PHE A 239 6.17 -9.49 3.35
CA PHE A 239 7.14 -8.87 4.25
C PHE A 239 8.39 -9.74 4.45
N LEU A 240 8.20 -11.02 4.75
CA LEU A 240 9.30 -11.96 5.03
C LEU A 240 10.21 -12.10 3.81
N ILE A 241 9.63 -12.46 2.66
CA ILE A 241 10.39 -12.67 1.42
C ILE A 241 11.05 -11.36 0.99
N GLY A 242 10.31 -10.24 1.02
CA GLY A 242 10.83 -8.91 0.69
C GLY A 242 12.02 -8.53 1.56
N TYR A 243 11.96 -8.77 2.87
CA TYR A 243 13.05 -8.49 3.79
C TYR A 243 14.31 -9.32 3.47
N PHE A 244 14.17 -10.62 3.26
CA PHE A 244 15.32 -11.47 2.97
C PHE A 244 15.92 -11.24 1.57
N VAL A 245 15.07 -11.06 0.56
CA VAL A 245 15.53 -10.79 -0.82
C VAL A 245 16.32 -9.49 -0.88
N THR A 246 15.80 -8.41 -0.30
CA THR A 246 16.45 -7.11 -0.34
C THR A 246 17.72 -7.05 0.50
N GLY A 247 17.75 -7.79 1.62
CA GLY A 247 18.97 -7.97 2.41
C GLY A 247 20.07 -8.70 1.65
N LYS A 248 19.72 -9.78 0.92
CA LYS A 248 20.67 -10.52 0.06
C LYS A 248 21.17 -9.69 -1.13
N LEU A 249 20.36 -8.76 -1.63
CA LEU A 249 20.73 -7.83 -2.70
C LEU A 249 21.60 -6.65 -2.21
N GLY A 250 21.96 -6.63 -0.92
CA GLY A 250 22.90 -5.68 -0.34
C GLY A 250 22.31 -4.30 -0.06
N LEU A 251 21.00 -4.17 0.13
CA LEU A 251 20.41 -2.91 0.56
C LEU A 251 20.77 -2.60 2.01
N GLY A 252 21.04 -1.34 2.32
CA GLY A 252 21.23 -0.87 3.68
C GLY A 252 19.94 -1.02 4.52
N LYS A 253 20.07 -1.08 5.85
CA LYS A 253 18.93 -1.39 6.74
C LYS A 253 17.70 -0.50 6.55
N LYS A 254 17.89 0.82 6.42
CA LYS A 254 16.77 1.76 6.17
C LYS A 254 16.07 1.48 4.84
N GLN A 255 16.84 1.17 3.80
CA GLN A 255 16.34 0.82 2.47
C GLN A 255 15.61 -0.53 2.49
N GLN A 256 16.21 -1.53 3.15
CA GLN A 256 15.61 -2.85 3.34
C GLN A 256 14.24 -2.75 4.02
N HIS A 257 14.12 -1.97 5.10
CA HIS A 257 12.85 -1.74 5.78
C HIS A 257 11.81 -1.06 4.88
N SER A 258 12.24 -0.04 4.09
CA SER A 258 11.35 0.62 3.12
C SER A 258 10.81 -0.37 2.09
N VAL A 259 11.70 -1.10 1.42
CA VAL A 259 11.28 -2.05 0.37
C VAL A 259 10.41 -3.16 0.95
N THR A 260 10.71 -3.65 2.16
CA THR A 260 9.89 -4.66 2.84
C THR A 260 8.45 -4.18 3.02
N LEU A 261 8.26 -2.96 3.52
CA LEU A 261 6.92 -2.39 3.70
C LEU A 261 6.21 -2.15 2.36
N GLU A 262 6.94 -1.68 1.35
CA GLU A 262 6.39 -1.47 0.01
C GLU A 262 5.96 -2.78 -0.66
N VAL A 263 6.71 -3.86 -0.48
CA VAL A 263 6.37 -5.17 -1.03
C VAL A 263 5.11 -5.72 -0.38
N GLY A 264 5.02 -5.72 0.94
CA GLY A 264 3.93 -6.40 1.63
C GLY A 264 2.62 -5.62 1.71
N MET A 265 2.59 -4.32 1.40
CA MET A 265 1.39 -3.49 1.51
C MET A 265 0.84 -3.10 0.14
N GLN A 266 -0.38 -3.54 -0.16
CA GLN A 266 -1.02 -3.33 -1.46
C GLN A 266 -1.96 -2.11 -1.48
N ASN A 267 -2.29 -1.65 -2.67
CA ASN A 267 -3.36 -0.66 -2.87
C ASN A 267 -4.73 -1.35 -2.94
N ASP A 268 -5.28 -1.66 -1.78
CA ASP A 268 -6.56 -2.37 -1.64
C ASP A 268 -7.73 -1.63 -2.31
N ALA A 269 -7.76 -0.31 -2.21
CA ALA A 269 -8.83 0.50 -2.80
C ALA A 269 -8.85 0.39 -4.33
N LEU A 270 -7.68 0.27 -4.96
CA LEU A 270 -7.56 0.03 -6.39
C LEU A 270 -8.10 -1.35 -6.77
N ALA A 271 -7.70 -2.40 -6.03
CA ALA A 271 -8.22 -3.75 -6.28
C ALA A 271 -9.74 -3.76 -6.24
N ILE A 272 -10.35 -3.21 -5.19
CA ILE A 272 -11.81 -3.12 -5.03
C ILE A 272 -12.46 -2.35 -6.19
N SER A 273 -11.88 -1.24 -6.58
CA SER A 273 -12.44 -0.41 -7.65
C SER A 273 -12.40 -1.11 -9.02
N LEU A 274 -11.37 -1.90 -9.30
CA LEU A 274 -11.31 -2.69 -10.53
C LEU A 274 -12.32 -3.83 -10.51
N VAL A 275 -12.59 -4.41 -9.35
CA VAL A 275 -13.64 -5.42 -9.22
C VAL A 275 -14.99 -4.87 -9.64
N SER A 276 -15.33 -3.64 -9.25
CA SER A 276 -16.62 -3.04 -9.63
C SER A 276 -16.81 -2.84 -11.13
N VAL A 277 -15.73 -2.92 -11.91
CA VAL A 277 -15.77 -2.76 -13.38
C VAL A 277 -15.71 -4.09 -14.14
N PHE A 278 -14.93 -5.06 -13.64
CA PHE A 278 -14.56 -6.25 -14.40
C PHE A 278 -15.06 -7.56 -13.81
N PHE A 279 -15.45 -7.60 -12.53
CA PHE A 279 -15.62 -8.85 -11.81
C PHE A 279 -16.90 -8.89 -10.97
N ALA A 280 -17.25 -10.10 -10.53
CA ALA A 280 -18.32 -10.28 -9.55
C ALA A 280 -17.92 -9.66 -8.19
N PRO A 281 -18.89 -9.15 -7.40
CA PRO A 281 -18.60 -8.47 -6.12
C PRO A 281 -17.74 -9.26 -5.13
N ALA A 282 -17.87 -10.59 -5.10
CA ALA A 282 -17.11 -11.46 -4.21
C ALA A 282 -15.59 -11.43 -4.45
N VAL A 283 -15.15 -11.10 -5.67
CA VAL A 283 -13.72 -10.92 -6.01
C VAL A 283 -13.07 -9.80 -5.19
N ALA A 284 -13.86 -8.84 -4.68
CA ALA A 284 -13.34 -7.75 -3.84
C ALA A 284 -13.05 -8.15 -2.39
N ILE A 285 -13.52 -9.32 -1.91
CA ILE A 285 -13.40 -9.72 -0.50
C ILE A 285 -11.94 -9.77 -0.03
N PRO A 286 -10.99 -10.40 -0.74
CA PRO A 286 -9.58 -10.40 -0.31
C PRO A 286 -9.00 -9.00 -0.13
N ALA A 287 -9.31 -8.07 -1.03
CA ALA A 287 -8.83 -6.69 -0.92
C ALA A 287 -9.49 -5.91 0.23
N ALA A 288 -10.76 -6.13 0.50
CA ALA A 288 -11.45 -5.51 1.65
C ALA A 288 -10.88 -6.01 2.99
N VAL A 289 -10.58 -7.30 3.09
CA VAL A 289 -9.89 -7.89 4.25
C VAL A 289 -8.44 -7.38 4.31
N GLY A 290 -7.78 -7.27 3.16
CA GLY A 290 -6.43 -6.73 3.00
C GLY A 290 -6.31 -5.32 3.57
N ALA A 291 -7.27 -4.45 3.31
CA ALA A 291 -7.28 -3.08 3.81
C ALA A 291 -7.17 -3.00 5.35
N ALA A 292 -7.76 -3.95 6.08
CA ALA A 292 -7.63 -4.03 7.54
C ALA A 292 -6.28 -4.68 7.94
N ILE A 293 -5.94 -5.81 7.34
CA ILE A 293 -4.73 -6.58 7.67
C ILE A 293 -3.47 -5.75 7.42
N HIS A 294 -3.35 -5.09 6.27
CA HIS A 294 -2.18 -4.28 5.92
C HIS A 294 -1.93 -3.15 6.92
N GLN A 295 -2.98 -2.51 7.44
CA GLN A 295 -2.85 -1.47 8.46
C GLN A 295 -2.34 -2.03 9.80
N VAL A 296 -2.86 -3.19 10.23
CA VAL A 296 -2.46 -3.83 11.49
C VAL A 296 -1.01 -4.32 11.41
N THR A 297 -0.72 -5.17 10.46
CA THR A 297 0.58 -5.82 10.31
C THR A 297 1.68 -4.83 9.95
N GLY A 298 1.38 -3.86 9.07
CA GLY A 298 2.27 -2.77 8.74
C GLY A 298 2.64 -1.92 9.95
N SER A 299 1.65 -1.56 10.81
CA SER A 299 1.90 -0.81 12.03
C SER A 299 2.77 -1.59 13.03
N ILE A 300 2.49 -2.88 13.22
CA ILE A 300 3.29 -3.75 14.08
C ILE A 300 4.72 -3.84 13.56
N LEU A 301 4.89 -4.13 12.26
CA LEU A 301 6.20 -4.24 11.64
C LEU A 301 6.97 -2.92 11.69
N ALA A 302 6.32 -1.79 11.46
CA ALA A 302 6.92 -0.47 11.59
C ALA A 302 7.46 -0.22 13.01
N GLY A 303 6.71 -0.62 14.04
CA GLY A 303 7.17 -0.55 15.44
C GLY A 303 8.39 -1.44 15.72
N ILE A 304 8.45 -2.64 15.15
CA ILE A 304 9.60 -3.54 15.25
C ILE A 304 10.81 -2.92 14.56
N PHE A 305 10.64 -2.41 13.36
CA PHE A 305 11.71 -1.78 12.58
C PHE A 305 12.24 -0.51 13.25
N ALA A 306 11.37 0.33 13.83
CA ALA A 306 11.79 1.51 14.56
C ALA A 306 12.73 1.15 15.72
N ARG A 307 12.37 0.15 16.55
CA ARG A 307 13.22 -0.33 17.65
C ARG A 307 14.55 -0.89 17.15
N HIS A 308 14.52 -1.63 16.02
CA HIS A 308 15.72 -2.15 15.39
C HIS A 308 16.66 -1.02 14.92
N MET A 309 16.09 0.05 14.33
CA MET A 309 16.87 1.22 13.92
C MET A 309 17.46 1.98 15.12
N ASP A 310 16.70 2.16 16.20
CA ASP A 310 17.21 2.80 17.42
C ASP A 310 18.39 2.02 18.02
N ALA A 311 18.29 0.70 18.08
CA ALA A 311 19.37 -0.16 18.55
C ALA A 311 20.61 -0.11 17.63
N HIS A 312 20.39 -0.03 16.32
CA HIS A 312 21.48 0.08 15.34
C HIS A 312 22.21 1.44 15.48
N GLU A 313 21.46 2.54 15.53
CA GLU A 313 22.03 3.89 15.68
C GLU A 313 22.76 4.06 17.03
N ALA A 314 22.26 3.44 18.11
CA ALA A 314 22.95 3.43 19.40
C ALA A 314 24.31 2.70 19.33
N LYS A 315 24.36 1.54 18.66
CA LYS A 315 25.61 0.78 18.45
C LYS A 315 26.62 1.54 17.60
N GLU A 316 26.19 2.19 16.52
CA GLU A 316 27.08 2.99 15.66
C GLU A 316 27.67 4.20 16.43
N LYS A 317 26.85 4.88 17.23
CA LYS A 317 27.32 5.99 18.09
C LYS A 317 28.34 5.51 19.12
N ALA A 318 28.08 4.38 19.79
CA ALA A 318 29.00 3.82 20.77
C ALA A 318 30.34 3.41 20.13
N LYS A 319 30.30 2.84 18.91
CA LYS A 319 31.49 2.49 18.15
C LYS A 319 32.30 3.72 17.78
N ALA A 320 31.66 4.76 17.23
CA ALA A 320 32.33 6.01 16.86
C ALA A 320 32.96 6.71 18.08
N GLN A 321 32.29 6.70 19.25
CA GLN A 321 32.87 7.22 20.48
C GLN A 321 34.10 6.42 20.94
N ALA A 322 34.05 5.09 20.86
CA ALA A 322 35.18 4.24 21.21
C ALA A 322 36.39 4.47 20.29
N GLU A 323 36.17 4.62 18.98
CA GLU A 323 37.23 4.95 18.00
C GLU A 323 37.85 6.31 18.32
N THR A 324 37.06 7.36 18.59
CA THR A 324 37.55 8.69 18.99
C THR A 324 38.36 8.67 20.26
N LEU A 325 37.94 7.86 21.26
CA LEU A 325 38.69 7.70 22.52
C LEU A 325 40.03 6.98 22.32
N MET A 326 40.09 5.97 21.43
CA MET A 326 41.33 5.27 21.08
C MET A 326 42.33 6.18 20.36
N GLU A 327 41.86 7.07 19.49
CA GLU A 327 42.70 8.04 18.77
C GLU A 327 43.20 9.16 19.71
N ALA A 328 42.44 9.48 20.77
CA ALA A 328 42.80 10.53 21.73
C ALA A 328 43.83 10.08 22.82
N VAL A 329 44.11 8.77 22.91
CA VAL A 329 45.18 8.26 23.82
C VAL A 329 46.53 8.40 23.10
N PRO A 330 47.41 9.35 23.47
CA PRO A 330 48.75 9.49 22.89
C PRO A 330 49.51 8.18 23.16
N GLY A 331 50.11 7.61 22.12
CA GLY A 331 50.79 6.32 22.16
C GLY A 331 51.73 6.15 23.33
N SER A 332 51.48 5.11 24.11
CA SER A 332 52.48 4.43 24.93
C SER A 332 53.32 3.56 24.01
N HIS A 333 54.35 4.18 23.43
CA HIS A 333 55.50 3.45 22.86
C HIS A 333 56.62 3.36 23.89
#